data_ec6f4d39aeb4c9b648176bd768fcb03d
#
_entry.id   ec6f4d39aeb4c9b648176bd768fcb03d
#
_cell.length_a   1.000
_cell.length_b   1.000
_cell.length_c   1.000
_cell.angle_alpha   90.00
_cell.angle_beta   90.00
_cell.angle_gamma   90.00
#
_symmetry.space_group_name_H-M   'P 1'
#
loop_
_entity.id
_entity.type
_entity.pdbx_description
1 polymer ?
#
loop_
_entity_poly.entity_id
_entity_poly.type
_entity_poly.pdbx_seq_one_letter_code
_entity_poly.pdbx_strand_id
1 'polypeptide(L)'
;MGRTQLQQTYDRLARLVPANRIIISTYREYVSIVKEQLPHISDDQILDEPIRKDTAPAVAWAAYRITKLDKKATILVTPSDQDIRNEDAFRANVHEALSFIEKKKEAIVAMGVRPTRPEPGYGYIQRGDNVDHDIYTVKSFTEKPNREFAQLFVDSGEFYWNTGMFFARAKQ
;
A
#
# COMPACT_ATOMS: atom_id res chain seq x y z
N MET A 1 5.91 -11.07 24.88
CA MET A 1 4.89 -10.24 24.20
C MET A 1 4.98 -10.50 22.70
N GLY A 2 3.85 -10.62 22.01
CA GLY A 2 3.86 -10.75 20.54
C GLY A 2 4.26 -9.46 19.83
N ARG A 3 4.68 -9.56 18.56
CA ARG A 3 4.97 -8.41 17.69
C ARG A 3 3.68 -7.66 17.34
N THR A 4 3.69 -6.33 17.38
CA THR A 4 2.56 -5.52 16.92
C THR A 4 2.41 -5.57 15.40
N GLN A 5 1.26 -5.17 14.86
CA GLN A 5 1.05 -5.10 13.41
C GLN A 5 2.04 -4.14 12.73
N LEU A 6 2.32 -2.99 13.34
CA LEU A 6 3.34 -2.06 12.85
C LEU A 6 4.72 -2.72 12.78
N GLN A 7 5.13 -3.42 13.85
CA GLN A 7 6.42 -4.13 13.88
C GLN A 7 6.48 -5.23 12.82
N GLN A 8 5.42 -6.02 12.66
CA GLN A 8 5.35 -7.08 11.65
C GLN A 8 5.43 -6.50 10.23
N THR A 9 4.73 -5.41 9.97
CA THR A 9 4.78 -4.72 8.68
C THR A 9 6.17 -4.16 8.39
N TYR A 10 6.79 -3.50 9.39
CA TYR A 10 8.16 -3.00 9.28
C TYR A 10 9.15 -4.13 8.96
N ASP A 11 9.12 -5.23 9.72
CA ASP A 11 10.00 -6.37 9.53
C ASP A 11 9.83 -7.00 8.13
N ARG A 12 8.60 -7.07 7.64
CA ARG A 12 8.28 -7.56 6.29
C ARG A 12 8.89 -6.66 5.22
N LEU A 13 8.74 -5.35 5.35
CA LEU A 13 9.29 -4.37 4.41
C LEU A 13 10.83 -4.30 4.47
N ALA A 14 11.44 -4.48 5.64
CA ALA A 14 12.89 -4.50 5.81
C ALA A 14 13.58 -5.70 5.10
N ARG A 15 12.79 -6.70 4.68
CA ARG A 15 13.27 -7.79 3.80
C ARG A 15 13.20 -7.44 2.30
N LEU A 16 12.50 -6.37 1.95
CA LEU A 16 12.33 -5.91 0.57
C LEU A 16 13.25 -4.73 0.22
N VAL A 17 13.43 -3.82 1.17
CA VAL A 17 14.22 -2.60 0.98
C VAL A 17 15.12 -2.35 2.19
N PRO A 18 16.24 -1.62 2.02
CA PRO A 18 17.06 -1.18 3.14
C PRO A 18 16.23 -0.43 4.20
N ALA A 19 16.48 -0.71 5.46
CA ALA A 19 15.70 -0.17 6.59
C ALA A 19 15.61 1.37 6.58
N ASN A 20 16.66 2.06 6.15
CA ASN A 20 16.69 3.53 6.03
C ASN A 20 15.81 4.09 4.89
N ARG A 21 15.22 3.23 4.05
CA ARG A 21 14.26 3.63 3.01
C ARG A 21 12.81 3.39 3.42
N ILE A 22 12.57 2.91 4.63
CA ILE A 22 11.21 2.75 5.17
C ILE A 22 10.84 4.05 5.90
N ILE A 23 9.76 4.67 5.47
CA ILE A 23 9.21 5.89 6.06
C ILE A 23 7.86 5.56 6.68
N ILE A 24 7.64 6.02 7.90
CA ILE A 24 6.39 5.84 8.64
C ILE A 24 5.67 7.19 8.68
N SER A 25 4.53 7.27 8.02
CA SER A 25 3.62 8.41 8.13
C SER A 25 2.64 8.15 9.27
N THR A 26 2.55 9.07 10.20
CA THR A 26 1.67 8.97 11.37
C THR A 26 1.26 10.35 11.85
N TYR A 27 0.23 10.41 12.68
CA TYR A 27 -0.13 11.66 13.34
C TYR A 27 0.85 11.99 14.46
N ARG A 28 1.09 13.27 14.68
CA ARG A 28 2.03 13.78 15.68
C ARG A 28 1.82 13.16 17.07
N GLU A 29 0.58 12.96 17.47
CA GLU A 29 0.22 12.34 18.76
C GLU A 29 0.70 10.89 18.90
N TYR A 30 0.95 10.17 17.80
CA TYR A 30 1.39 8.77 17.82
C TYR A 30 2.88 8.58 17.60
N VAL A 31 3.64 9.65 17.36
CA VAL A 31 5.10 9.56 17.13
C VAL A 31 5.83 8.86 18.27
N SER A 32 5.46 9.15 19.53
CA SER A 32 6.06 8.50 20.69
C SER A 32 5.82 6.99 20.72
N ILE A 33 4.60 6.56 20.35
CA ILE A 33 4.23 5.14 20.27
C ILE A 33 4.99 4.44 19.14
N VAL A 34 5.16 5.10 18.00
CA VAL A 34 5.95 4.56 16.87
C VAL A 34 7.41 4.36 17.30
N LYS A 35 8.02 5.35 17.98
CA LYS A 35 9.39 5.26 18.48
C LYS A 35 9.57 4.17 19.56
N GLU A 36 8.58 3.98 20.41
CA GLU A 36 8.57 2.89 21.40
C GLU A 36 8.56 1.52 20.71
N GLN A 37 7.74 1.35 19.68
CA GLN A 37 7.62 0.10 18.95
C GLN A 37 8.80 -0.18 18.03
N LEU A 38 9.40 0.86 17.46
CA LEU A 38 10.51 0.80 16.49
C LEU A 38 11.67 1.70 16.97
N PRO A 39 12.36 1.35 18.08
CA PRO A 39 13.36 2.21 18.70
C PRO A 39 14.63 2.43 17.85
N HIS A 40 14.79 1.66 16.79
CA HIS A 40 15.97 1.71 15.90
C HIS A 40 15.76 2.61 14.67
N ILE A 41 14.56 3.16 14.45
CA ILE A 41 14.33 4.08 13.33
C ILE A 41 14.79 5.50 13.70
N SER A 42 15.29 6.22 12.71
CA SER A 42 15.69 7.62 12.88
C SER A 42 14.49 8.56 12.77
N ASP A 43 14.63 9.76 13.31
CA ASP A 43 13.58 10.79 13.22
C ASP A 43 13.25 11.16 11.76
N ASP A 44 14.23 11.08 10.87
CA ASP A 44 14.04 11.31 9.43
C ASP A 44 13.15 10.30 8.74
N GLN A 45 12.93 9.13 9.34
CA GLN A 45 12.04 8.09 8.84
C GLN A 45 10.59 8.27 9.34
N ILE A 46 10.32 9.25 10.18
CA ILE A 46 8.97 9.52 10.69
C ILE A 46 8.46 10.81 10.04
N LEU A 47 7.31 10.70 9.37
CA LEU A 47 6.55 11.84 8.90
C LEU A 47 5.38 12.10 9.84
N ASP A 48 5.50 13.13 10.65
CA ASP A 48 4.47 13.54 11.60
C ASP A 48 3.43 14.44 10.91
N GLU A 49 2.28 13.88 10.61
CA GLU A 49 1.19 14.64 10.01
C GLU A 49 0.57 15.60 11.02
N PRO A 50 0.55 16.92 10.74
CA PRO A 50 0.01 17.90 11.69
C PRO A 50 -1.51 17.88 11.78
N ILE A 51 -2.19 17.39 10.74
CA ILE A 51 -3.65 17.37 10.61
C ILE A 51 -4.07 16.07 9.91
N ARG A 52 -5.14 15.44 10.39
CA ARG A 52 -5.75 14.26 9.75
C ARG A 52 -6.43 14.67 8.45
N LYS A 53 -5.93 14.20 7.33
CA LYS A 53 -6.44 14.49 5.98
C LYS A 53 -6.59 13.23 5.12
N ASP A 54 -6.70 12.07 5.76
CA ASP A 54 -6.78 10.77 5.11
C ASP A 54 -5.55 10.39 4.26
N THR A 55 -5.67 9.35 3.45
CA THR A 55 -4.53 8.69 2.79
C THR A 55 -3.87 9.55 1.73
N ALA A 56 -4.65 10.22 0.86
CA ALA A 56 -4.08 10.89 -0.31
C ALA A 56 -3.12 12.04 0.03
N PRO A 57 -3.43 12.96 0.96
CA PRO A 57 -2.47 13.98 1.40
C PRO A 57 -1.25 13.42 2.11
N ALA A 58 -1.39 12.36 2.91
CA ALA A 58 -0.27 11.69 3.56
C ALA A 58 0.72 11.10 2.53
N VAL A 59 0.19 10.41 1.52
CA VAL A 59 0.98 9.87 0.40
C VAL A 59 1.65 10.97 -0.40
N ALA A 60 0.92 12.04 -0.74
CA ALA A 60 1.48 13.17 -1.48
C ALA A 60 2.63 13.85 -0.72
N TRP A 61 2.50 14.00 0.58
CA TRP A 61 3.56 14.57 1.41
C TRP A 61 4.79 13.66 1.48
N ALA A 62 4.59 12.37 1.70
CA ALA A 62 5.68 11.40 1.67
C ALA A 62 6.38 11.38 0.30
N ALA A 63 5.62 11.34 -0.78
CA ALA A 63 6.13 11.36 -2.14
C ALA A 63 6.93 12.65 -2.44
N TYR A 64 6.42 13.81 -2.03
CA TYR A 64 7.14 15.08 -2.16
C TYR A 64 8.48 15.04 -1.43
N ARG A 65 8.51 14.56 -0.19
CA ARG A 65 9.74 14.45 0.59
C ARG A 65 10.75 13.48 -0.06
N ILE A 66 10.28 12.30 -0.48
CA ILE A 66 11.12 11.31 -1.16
C ILE A 66 11.68 11.86 -2.47
N THR A 67 10.88 12.58 -3.26
CA THR A 67 11.33 13.20 -4.53
C THR A 67 12.43 14.24 -4.33
N LYS A 68 12.49 14.90 -3.17
CA LYS A 68 13.61 15.79 -2.83
C LYS A 68 14.92 15.04 -2.60
N LEU A 69 14.84 13.79 -2.11
CA LEU A 69 16.00 12.94 -1.88
C LEU A 69 16.41 12.18 -3.15
N ASP A 70 15.43 11.66 -3.88
CA ASP A 70 15.63 10.92 -5.13
C ASP A 70 14.47 11.17 -6.10
N LYS A 71 14.74 11.91 -7.17
CA LYS A 71 13.77 12.24 -8.23
C LYS A 71 13.30 11.01 -9.03
N LYS A 72 14.02 9.90 -8.94
CA LYS A 72 13.72 8.65 -9.66
C LYS A 72 13.12 7.58 -8.74
N ALA A 73 12.88 7.90 -7.47
CA ALA A 73 12.36 6.93 -6.52
C ALA A 73 11.02 6.34 -6.98
N THR A 74 10.88 5.04 -6.80
CA THR A 74 9.61 4.33 -6.85
C THR A 74 9.19 4.04 -5.41
N ILE A 75 7.95 4.30 -5.09
CA ILE A 75 7.39 4.12 -3.75
C ILE A 75 6.39 2.96 -3.73
N LEU A 76 6.40 2.22 -2.65
CA LEU A 76 5.30 1.37 -2.21
C LEU A 76 4.67 2.05 -1.00
N VAL A 77 3.39 2.37 -1.10
CA VAL A 77 2.55 2.79 0.01
C VAL A 77 1.82 1.57 0.55
N THR A 78 1.84 1.35 1.86
CA THR A 78 1.18 0.22 2.49
C THR A 78 0.58 0.61 3.84
N PRO A 79 -0.65 0.15 4.15
CA PRO A 79 -1.16 0.21 5.51
C PRO A 79 -0.30 -0.62 6.47
N SER A 80 -0.27 -0.22 7.74
CA SER A 80 0.54 -0.89 8.77
C SER A 80 -0.19 -1.99 9.54
N ASP A 81 -1.47 -2.21 9.24
CA ASP A 81 -2.39 -3.04 10.04
C ASP A 81 -2.91 -4.30 9.30
N GLN A 82 -2.23 -4.70 8.24
CA GLN A 82 -2.62 -5.88 7.46
C GLN A 82 -1.82 -7.13 7.86
N ASP A 83 -2.55 -8.22 8.07
CA ASP A 83 -1.96 -9.56 8.23
C ASP A 83 -1.70 -10.19 6.86
N ILE A 84 -0.44 -10.43 6.54
CA ILE A 84 0.00 -11.09 5.31
C ILE A 84 0.62 -12.43 5.67
N ARG A 85 -0.12 -13.51 5.43
CA ARG A 85 0.31 -14.87 5.80
C ARG A 85 1.29 -15.48 4.82
N ASN A 86 1.12 -15.21 3.52
CA ASN A 86 2.03 -15.71 2.49
C ASN A 86 2.99 -14.60 2.08
N GLU A 87 4.07 -14.41 2.85
CA GLU A 87 5.06 -13.37 2.59
C GLU A 87 5.86 -13.61 1.29
N ASP A 88 6.01 -14.85 0.85
CA ASP A 88 6.72 -15.15 -0.41
C ASP A 88 5.90 -14.72 -1.62
N ALA A 89 4.60 -15.01 -1.63
CA ALA A 89 3.71 -14.52 -2.68
C ALA A 89 3.61 -12.99 -2.66
N PHE A 90 3.53 -12.38 -1.48
CA PHE A 90 3.54 -10.93 -1.34
C PHE A 90 4.80 -10.32 -1.95
N ARG A 91 5.97 -10.87 -1.65
CA ARG A 91 7.27 -10.42 -2.16
C ARG A 91 7.34 -10.54 -3.69
N ALA A 92 6.88 -11.66 -4.25
CA ALA A 92 6.82 -11.87 -5.68
C ALA A 92 5.94 -10.79 -6.37
N ASN A 93 4.75 -10.53 -5.84
CA ASN A 93 3.84 -9.52 -6.36
C ASN A 93 4.41 -8.10 -6.25
N VAL A 94 5.12 -7.77 -5.16
CA VAL A 94 5.82 -6.50 -5.02
C VAL A 94 6.90 -6.34 -6.10
N HIS A 95 7.71 -7.36 -6.34
CA HIS A 95 8.73 -7.32 -7.39
C HIS A 95 8.13 -7.17 -8.78
N GLU A 96 7.02 -7.83 -9.06
CA GLU A 96 6.29 -7.71 -10.33
C GLU A 96 5.77 -6.28 -10.53
N ALA A 97 5.10 -5.70 -9.54
CA ALA A 97 4.59 -4.34 -9.59
C ALA A 97 5.73 -3.31 -9.79
N LEU A 98 6.84 -3.45 -9.07
CA LEU A 98 8.01 -2.57 -9.22
C LEU A 98 8.62 -2.70 -10.63
N SER A 99 8.76 -3.93 -11.14
CA SER A 99 9.28 -4.18 -12.50
C SER A 99 8.37 -3.58 -13.58
N PHE A 100 7.06 -3.62 -13.39
CA PHE A 100 6.12 -3.00 -14.29
C PHE A 100 6.26 -1.47 -14.31
N ILE A 101 6.39 -0.83 -13.14
CA ILE A 101 6.59 0.63 -13.05
C ILE A 101 7.92 1.07 -13.66
N GLU A 102 8.97 0.26 -13.61
CA GLU A 102 10.22 0.55 -14.31
C GLU A 102 10.01 0.66 -15.83
N LYS A 103 9.15 -0.19 -16.40
CA LYS A 103 8.78 -0.17 -17.83
C LYS A 103 7.76 0.93 -18.14
N LYS A 104 6.79 1.14 -17.27
CA LYS A 104 5.64 2.07 -17.42
C LYS A 104 5.67 3.14 -16.32
N LYS A 105 6.59 4.08 -16.46
CA LYS A 105 6.95 5.07 -15.41
C LYS A 105 5.79 5.97 -14.95
N GLU A 106 4.73 6.08 -15.73
CA GLU A 106 3.56 6.90 -15.42
C GLU A 106 2.41 6.08 -14.84
N ALA A 107 2.60 4.76 -14.69
CA ALA A 107 1.59 3.91 -14.10
C ALA A 107 1.52 4.08 -12.58
N ILE A 108 0.31 3.95 -12.06
CA ILE A 108 0.04 3.69 -10.64
C ILE A 108 -0.53 2.28 -10.58
N VAL A 109 0.08 1.42 -9.78
CA VAL A 109 -0.38 0.04 -9.60
C VAL A 109 -1.03 -0.09 -8.22
N ALA A 110 -2.24 -0.62 -8.16
CA ALA A 110 -2.91 -0.97 -6.91
C ALA A 110 -2.87 -2.49 -6.70
N MET A 111 -2.61 -2.92 -5.49
CA MET A 111 -2.65 -4.34 -5.14
C MET A 111 -4.07 -4.74 -4.73
N GLY A 112 -4.62 -5.74 -5.42
CA GLY A 112 -5.91 -6.32 -5.12
C GLY A 112 -5.81 -7.73 -4.58
N VAL A 113 -6.77 -8.13 -3.75
CA VAL A 113 -6.91 -9.50 -3.22
C VAL A 113 -8.26 -10.06 -3.62
N ARG A 114 -8.30 -11.33 -4.03
CA ARG A 114 -9.57 -11.98 -4.40
C ARG A 114 -10.52 -12.00 -3.21
N PRO A 115 -11.75 -11.49 -3.36
CA PRO A 115 -12.72 -11.48 -2.29
C PRO A 115 -13.20 -12.91 -2.02
N THR A 116 -13.37 -13.24 -0.75
CA THR A 116 -13.88 -14.54 -0.29
C THR A 116 -15.29 -14.45 0.29
N ARG A 117 -15.81 -13.23 0.44
CA ARG A 117 -17.13 -12.91 0.95
C ARG A 117 -17.56 -11.51 0.51
N PRO A 118 -18.87 -11.17 0.57
CA PRO A 118 -19.33 -9.80 0.34
C PRO A 118 -19.02 -8.95 1.58
N GLU A 119 -18.01 -8.08 1.47
CA GLU A 119 -17.56 -7.21 2.56
C GLU A 119 -17.83 -5.73 2.22
N PRO A 120 -18.85 -5.08 2.81
CA PRO A 120 -19.18 -3.70 2.52
C PRO A 120 -18.16 -2.69 3.07
N GLY A 121 -17.29 -3.11 3.99
CA GLY A 121 -16.28 -2.25 4.60
C GLY A 121 -15.05 -2.02 3.73
N TYR A 122 -14.94 -2.68 2.58
CA TYR A 122 -13.76 -2.61 1.70
C TYR A 122 -14.06 -1.88 0.39
N GLY A 123 -13.02 -1.32 -0.22
CA GLY A 123 -13.04 -0.89 -1.61
C GLY A 123 -12.91 -2.08 -2.55
N TYR A 124 -13.51 -1.98 -3.72
CA TYR A 124 -13.49 -3.00 -4.77
C TYR A 124 -12.90 -2.41 -6.05
N ILE A 125 -11.97 -3.15 -6.66
CA ILE A 125 -11.32 -2.82 -7.92
C ILE A 125 -11.82 -3.81 -8.97
N GLN A 126 -12.47 -3.32 -10.03
CA GLN A 126 -12.82 -4.15 -11.19
C GLN A 126 -11.61 -4.21 -12.12
N ARG A 127 -11.13 -5.44 -12.38
CA ARG A 127 -10.07 -5.65 -13.36
C ARG A 127 -10.62 -5.47 -14.77
N GLY A 128 -9.81 -4.87 -15.64
CA GLY A 128 -10.03 -4.81 -17.07
C GLY A 128 -9.12 -5.77 -17.81
N ASP A 129 -8.50 -5.28 -18.88
CA ASP A 129 -7.63 -6.07 -19.75
C ASP A 129 -6.30 -6.41 -19.08
N ASN A 130 -5.78 -7.60 -19.36
CA ASN A 130 -4.43 -7.98 -18.95
C ASN A 130 -3.39 -7.18 -19.75
N VAL A 131 -2.40 -6.62 -19.05
CA VAL A 131 -1.35 -5.79 -19.66
C VAL A 131 0.06 -6.35 -19.46
N ASP A 132 0.27 -7.17 -18.44
CA ASP A 132 1.54 -7.89 -18.18
C ASP A 132 1.28 -8.94 -17.09
N HIS A 133 1.74 -10.18 -17.23
CA HIS A 133 1.57 -11.25 -16.21
C HIS A 133 0.23 -11.19 -15.45
N ASP A 134 0.28 -10.94 -14.12
CA ASP A 134 -0.91 -10.76 -13.27
C ASP A 134 -1.32 -9.29 -13.08
N ILE A 135 -0.91 -8.40 -13.99
CA ILE A 135 -1.25 -6.98 -13.98
C ILE A 135 -2.35 -6.70 -15.02
N TYR A 136 -3.38 -6.00 -14.55
CA TYR A 136 -4.58 -5.67 -15.33
C TYR A 136 -4.84 -4.17 -15.29
N THR A 137 -5.50 -3.65 -16.32
CA THR A 137 -6.06 -2.29 -16.22
C THR A 137 -7.16 -2.25 -15.18
N VAL A 138 -7.34 -1.09 -14.54
CA VAL A 138 -8.49 -0.85 -13.66
C VAL A 138 -9.65 -0.34 -14.50
N LYS A 139 -10.75 -1.09 -14.52
CA LYS A 139 -11.99 -0.72 -15.23
C LYS A 139 -12.87 0.18 -14.38
N SER A 140 -12.99 -0.12 -13.10
CA SER A 140 -13.73 0.69 -12.15
C SER A 140 -13.20 0.52 -10.73
N PHE A 141 -13.50 1.48 -9.88
CA PHE A 141 -13.21 1.45 -8.45
C PHE A 141 -14.46 1.86 -7.67
N THR A 142 -14.87 1.05 -6.71
CA THR A 142 -16.05 1.32 -5.87
C THR A 142 -15.65 1.24 -4.41
N GLU A 143 -15.74 2.35 -3.70
CA GLU A 143 -15.44 2.42 -2.28
C GLU A 143 -16.66 2.03 -1.45
N LYS A 144 -16.49 1.03 -0.59
CA LYS A 144 -17.46 0.61 0.42
C LYS A 144 -18.90 0.48 -0.10
N PRO A 145 -19.14 -0.44 -1.07
CA PRO A 145 -20.47 -0.65 -1.62
C PRO A 145 -21.44 -1.15 -0.56
N ASN A 146 -22.74 -1.07 -0.82
CA ASN A 146 -23.70 -1.79 0.01
C ASN A 146 -23.53 -3.31 -0.15
N ARG A 147 -24.17 -4.09 0.73
CA ARG A 147 -24.02 -5.56 0.77
C ARG A 147 -24.48 -6.24 -0.52
N GLU A 148 -25.52 -5.73 -1.16
CA GLU A 148 -26.06 -6.29 -2.42
C GLU A 148 -25.05 -6.13 -3.56
N PHE A 149 -24.48 -4.94 -3.74
CA PHE A 149 -23.41 -4.72 -4.71
C PHE A 149 -22.16 -5.51 -4.38
N ALA A 150 -21.76 -5.59 -3.09
CA ALA A 150 -20.62 -6.42 -2.68
C ALA A 150 -20.81 -7.89 -3.07
N GLN A 151 -22.04 -8.43 -2.92
CA GLN A 151 -22.37 -9.81 -3.36
C GLN A 151 -22.24 -9.96 -4.87
N LEU A 152 -22.81 -9.03 -5.64
CA LEU A 152 -22.69 -9.03 -7.12
C LEU A 152 -21.22 -8.99 -7.57
N PHE A 153 -20.39 -8.19 -6.90
CA PHE A 153 -18.97 -8.09 -7.22
C PHE A 153 -18.23 -9.41 -6.98
N VAL A 154 -18.53 -10.07 -5.86
CA VAL A 154 -17.96 -11.41 -5.56
C VAL A 154 -18.40 -12.43 -6.58
N ASP A 155 -19.70 -12.49 -6.90
CA ASP A 155 -20.29 -13.46 -7.82
C ASP A 155 -19.79 -13.29 -9.25
N SER A 156 -19.49 -12.07 -9.67
CA SER A 156 -18.94 -11.78 -11.01
C SER A 156 -17.55 -12.35 -11.24
N GLY A 157 -16.75 -12.50 -10.17
CA GLY A 157 -15.34 -12.91 -10.25
C GLY A 157 -14.39 -11.89 -10.88
N GLU A 158 -14.89 -10.69 -11.23
CA GLU A 158 -14.10 -9.63 -11.89
C GLU A 158 -13.50 -8.63 -10.89
N PHE A 159 -13.95 -8.64 -9.65
CA PHE A 159 -13.56 -7.65 -8.64
C PHE A 159 -12.58 -8.21 -7.64
N TYR A 160 -11.72 -7.34 -7.15
CA TYR A 160 -10.74 -7.57 -6.09
C TYR A 160 -10.95 -6.58 -4.96
N TRP A 161 -10.72 -6.99 -3.72
CA TRP A 161 -10.63 -6.03 -2.61
C TRP A 161 -9.43 -5.14 -2.79
N ASN A 162 -9.61 -3.83 -2.63
CA ASN A 162 -8.51 -2.90 -2.55
C ASN A 162 -7.78 -3.09 -1.22
N THR A 163 -6.49 -3.41 -1.28
CA THR A 163 -5.66 -3.55 -0.07
C THR A 163 -5.19 -2.22 0.49
N GLY A 164 -5.38 -1.12 -0.23
CA GLY A 164 -4.76 0.16 0.12
C GLY A 164 -3.26 0.22 -0.16
N MET A 165 -2.70 -0.79 -0.82
CA MET A 165 -1.30 -0.78 -1.26
C MET A 165 -1.21 -0.24 -2.68
N PHE A 166 -0.31 0.74 -2.87
CA PHE A 166 -0.08 1.40 -4.15
C PHE A 166 1.40 1.50 -4.46
N PHE A 167 1.71 1.37 -5.74
CA PHE A 167 3.06 1.54 -6.27
C PHE A 167 3.04 2.63 -7.32
N ALA A 168 4.00 3.55 -7.28
CA ALA A 168 4.13 4.63 -8.25
C ALA A 168 5.55 5.19 -8.24
N ARG A 169 5.91 5.96 -9.26
CA ARG A 169 7.03 6.89 -9.12
C ARG A 169 6.66 8.00 -8.14
N ALA A 170 7.57 8.38 -7.25
CA ALA A 170 7.30 9.40 -6.23
C ALA A 170 6.89 10.77 -6.80
N LYS A 171 7.22 11.05 -8.06
CA LYS A 171 6.87 12.28 -8.76
C LYS A 171 5.48 12.29 -9.40
N GLN A 172 4.80 11.12 -9.46
CA GLN A 172 3.43 10.98 -9.98
C GLN A 172 2.41 11.52 -8.98
#